data_b73877fc061f3c56b1a95b88000a7c6d
#
_entry.id   b73877fc061f3c56b1a95b88000a7c6d
#
_cell.length_a   1.000
_cell.length_b   1.000
_cell.length_c   1.000
_cell.angle_alpha   90.00
_cell.angle_beta   90.00
_cell.angle_gamma   90.00
#
_symmetry.space_group_name_H-M   'P 1'
#
loop_
_entity.id
_entity.type
_entity.pdbx_description
1 polymer ?
#
loop_
_entity_poly.entity_id
_entity_poly.type
_entity_poly.pdbx_seq_one_letter_code
_entity_poly.pdbx_strand_id
1 'polypeptide(L)'
;MQYDPIKKTLGKVFNQKPWLRKLFYQLLDLLLLRTWHVKKAIRLWAKGKPEVVNVLDAGSGFGQYSYFLSKLNSNWNITGVDVKEEQIEDCNNFFKQIKQTNASFRVEDLTTYRSETTYDLIISVDVMEHILEDVTVFKNFLASLKQGGMVLISTPSDQGGSDVHEDDHESFIDEHVRDGYSIAEIQDKLKSAGFSKTEARYNYGIPGKISWRLSMKFPIVLLNVSRLFFIILPLYYIVTFPFCLLLNYLDLSLNHKSGTGLIVKAWK
;
A
#
# COMPACT_ATOMS: atom_id res chain seq x y z
N MET A 1 -14.95 -12.22 6.36
CA MET A 1 -13.91 -13.27 6.54
C MET A 1 -13.64 -14.14 5.30
N GLN A 2 -13.99 -13.72 4.08
CA GLN A 2 -13.73 -14.50 2.86
C GLN A 2 -12.56 -13.97 2.01
N TYR A 3 -11.94 -12.87 2.40
CA TYR A 3 -10.80 -12.32 1.67
C TYR A 3 -9.49 -13.09 1.95
N ASP A 4 -9.34 -13.63 3.13
CA ASP A 4 -8.16 -14.41 3.55
C ASP A 4 -7.93 -15.70 2.72
N PRO A 5 -8.96 -16.49 2.34
CA PRO A 5 -8.77 -17.68 1.51
C PRO A 5 -8.27 -17.35 0.10
N ILE A 6 -8.72 -16.22 -0.48
CA ILE A 6 -8.27 -15.78 -1.81
C ILE A 6 -6.83 -15.29 -1.74
N LYS A 7 -6.47 -14.48 -0.75
CA LYS A 7 -5.07 -14.05 -0.51
C LYS A 7 -4.15 -15.24 -0.28
N LYS A 8 -4.54 -16.22 0.56
CA LYS A 8 -3.77 -17.44 0.81
C LYS A 8 -3.62 -18.29 -0.45
N THR A 9 -4.69 -18.44 -1.23
CA THR A 9 -4.64 -19.23 -2.46
C THR A 9 -3.78 -18.55 -3.52
N LEU A 10 -3.94 -17.24 -3.71
CA LEU A 10 -3.11 -16.46 -4.61
C LEU A 10 -1.65 -16.45 -4.15
N GLY A 11 -1.38 -16.26 -2.85
CA GLY A 11 -0.05 -16.33 -2.27
C GLY A 11 0.63 -17.66 -2.58
N LYS A 12 -0.04 -18.80 -2.35
CA LYS A 12 0.48 -20.13 -2.66
C LYS A 12 0.83 -20.32 -4.13
N VAL A 13 0.03 -19.77 -5.05
CA VAL A 13 0.29 -19.86 -6.49
C VAL A 13 1.45 -18.96 -6.90
N PHE A 14 1.44 -17.71 -6.45
CA PHE A 14 2.46 -16.73 -6.87
C PHE A 14 3.81 -16.93 -6.19
N ASN A 15 3.87 -17.58 -5.01
CA ASN A 15 5.11 -17.90 -4.32
C ASN A 15 5.82 -19.14 -4.87
N GLN A 16 5.20 -19.93 -5.75
CA GLN A 16 5.81 -21.14 -6.32
C GLN A 16 7.07 -20.85 -7.14
N LYS A 17 7.11 -19.74 -7.84
CA LYS A 17 8.25 -19.35 -8.69
C LYS A 17 8.47 -17.84 -8.68
N PRO A 18 9.74 -17.38 -8.65
CA PRO A 18 10.05 -15.95 -8.59
C PRO A 18 9.44 -15.11 -9.74
N TRP A 19 9.33 -15.68 -10.93
CA TRP A 19 8.74 -14.96 -12.06
C TRP A 19 7.24 -14.73 -11.89
N LEU A 20 6.51 -15.67 -11.27
CA LEU A 20 5.09 -15.51 -10.95
C LEU A 20 4.90 -14.37 -9.94
N ARG A 21 5.74 -14.29 -8.91
CA ARG A 21 5.67 -13.20 -7.92
C ARG A 21 5.99 -11.84 -8.55
N LYS A 22 6.96 -11.77 -9.47
CA LYS A 22 7.23 -10.55 -10.24
C LYS A 22 6.03 -10.17 -11.11
N LEU A 23 5.41 -11.13 -11.79
CA LEU A 23 4.18 -10.90 -12.56
C LEU A 23 3.05 -10.39 -11.66
N PHE A 24 2.87 -10.98 -10.49
CA PHE A 24 1.89 -10.52 -9.51
C PHE A 24 2.12 -9.06 -9.10
N TYR A 25 3.37 -8.68 -8.79
CA TYR A 25 3.70 -7.29 -8.51
C TYR A 25 3.38 -6.34 -9.68
N GLN A 26 3.66 -6.77 -10.92
CA GLN A 26 3.31 -5.98 -12.11
C GLN A 26 1.80 -5.81 -12.27
N LEU A 27 1.02 -6.87 -11.98
CA LEU A 27 -0.44 -6.79 -12.01
C LEU A 27 -0.98 -5.85 -10.92
N LEU A 28 -0.47 -5.94 -9.69
CA LEU A 28 -0.82 -5.00 -8.62
C LEU A 28 -0.44 -3.56 -8.99
N ASP A 29 0.75 -3.37 -9.57
CA ASP A 29 1.21 -2.06 -10.05
C ASP A 29 0.32 -1.48 -11.14
N LEU A 30 -0.25 -2.32 -11.97
CA LEU A 30 -1.08 -1.92 -13.10
C LEU A 30 -2.52 -1.65 -12.66
N LEU A 31 -3.08 -2.52 -11.80
CA LEU A 31 -4.49 -2.49 -11.45
C LEU A 31 -4.81 -1.55 -10.27
N LEU A 32 -3.88 -1.39 -9.33
CA LEU A 32 -4.15 -0.64 -8.11
C LEU A 32 -3.67 0.81 -8.21
N LEU A 33 -4.61 1.73 -8.34
CA LEU A 33 -4.33 3.18 -8.44
C LEU A 33 -3.51 3.71 -7.25
N ARG A 34 -3.71 3.19 -6.02
CA ARG A 34 -2.89 3.55 -4.86
C ARG A 34 -1.39 3.35 -5.11
N THR A 35 -1.04 2.27 -5.82
CA THR A 35 0.36 1.99 -6.16
C THR A 35 0.96 3.10 -7.04
N TRP A 36 0.17 3.66 -7.97
CA TRP A 36 0.59 4.79 -8.80
C TRP A 36 0.90 6.02 -7.96
N HIS A 37 0.00 6.35 -7.00
CA HIS A 37 0.20 7.50 -6.08
C HIS A 37 1.41 7.30 -5.18
N VAL A 38 1.54 6.13 -4.54
CA VAL A 38 2.65 5.80 -3.64
C VAL A 38 3.98 5.83 -4.41
N LYS A 39 4.07 5.15 -5.55
CA LYS A 39 5.29 5.12 -6.37
C LYS A 39 5.67 6.49 -6.94
N LYS A 40 4.68 7.33 -7.31
CA LYS A 40 4.93 8.73 -7.69
C LYS A 40 5.52 9.52 -6.52
N ALA A 41 4.94 9.38 -5.32
CA ALA A 41 5.44 10.06 -4.14
C ALA A 41 6.88 9.63 -3.78
N ILE A 42 7.17 8.33 -3.85
CA ILE A 42 8.52 7.79 -3.61
C ILE A 42 9.51 8.31 -4.67
N ARG A 43 9.16 8.25 -5.97
CA ARG A 43 10.05 8.75 -7.04
C ARG A 43 10.34 10.25 -6.90
N LEU A 44 9.36 11.04 -6.49
CA LEU A 44 9.55 12.48 -6.25
C LEU A 44 10.44 12.72 -5.03
N TRP A 45 10.24 11.96 -3.95
CA TRP A 45 11.09 12.02 -2.77
C TRP A 45 12.54 11.59 -3.06
N ALA A 46 12.72 10.57 -3.89
CA ALA A 46 14.03 10.03 -4.24
C ALA A 46 14.93 11.01 -5.03
N LYS A 47 14.33 12.01 -5.69
CA LYS A 47 15.10 13.01 -6.46
C LYS A 47 16.01 13.81 -5.53
N GLY A 48 17.31 13.79 -5.81
CA GLY A 48 18.33 14.53 -5.04
C GLY A 48 18.65 13.92 -3.68
N LYS A 49 18.22 12.67 -3.40
CA LYS A 49 18.62 11.95 -2.19
C LYS A 49 20.04 11.38 -2.32
N PRO A 50 20.72 11.15 -1.19
CA PRO A 50 22.03 10.48 -1.16
C PRO A 50 21.99 9.14 -1.88
N GLU A 51 23.14 8.66 -2.30
CA GLU A 51 23.29 7.34 -2.94
C GLU A 51 22.83 6.23 -2.01
N VAL A 52 23.11 6.34 -0.73
CA VAL A 52 22.71 5.37 0.31
C VAL A 52 21.65 5.97 1.21
N VAL A 53 20.50 5.35 1.29
CA VAL A 53 19.42 5.69 2.23
C VAL A 53 18.87 4.43 2.90
N ASN A 54 18.37 4.58 4.12
CA ASN A 54 17.67 3.52 4.83
C ASN A 54 16.15 3.73 4.71
N VAL A 55 15.45 2.71 4.27
CA VAL A 55 13.99 2.74 4.09
C VAL A 55 13.35 1.64 4.92
N LEU A 56 12.29 2.00 5.67
CA LEU A 56 11.41 1.06 6.34
C LEU A 56 10.12 0.90 5.53
N ASP A 57 9.76 -0.33 5.21
CA ASP A 57 8.46 -0.74 4.68
C ASP A 57 7.65 -1.34 5.84
N ALA A 58 6.82 -0.48 6.47
CA ALA A 58 6.09 -0.79 7.69
C ALA A 58 4.72 -1.41 7.34
N GLY A 59 4.56 -2.71 7.61
CA GLY A 59 3.48 -3.54 7.10
C GLY A 59 3.77 -3.97 5.66
N SER A 60 4.94 -4.60 5.45
CA SER A 60 5.46 -4.92 4.12
C SER A 60 4.62 -5.95 3.35
N GLY A 61 3.80 -6.73 4.04
CA GLY A 61 2.95 -7.75 3.43
C GLY A 61 3.73 -8.66 2.49
N PHE A 62 3.30 -8.72 1.22
CA PHE A 62 3.98 -9.50 0.19
C PHE A 62 5.27 -8.87 -0.36
N GLY A 63 5.76 -7.74 0.18
CA GLY A 63 7.00 -7.09 -0.20
C GLY A 63 6.98 -6.39 -1.57
N GLN A 64 5.82 -5.99 -2.08
CA GLN A 64 5.67 -5.29 -3.35
C GLN A 64 6.45 -3.97 -3.37
N TYR A 65 6.29 -3.15 -2.33
CA TYR A 65 6.96 -1.86 -2.24
C TYR A 65 8.45 -2.03 -1.92
N SER A 66 8.80 -2.97 -1.05
CA SER A 66 10.20 -3.35 -0.81
C SER A 66 10.91 -3.77 -2.11
N TYR A 67 10.24 -4.56 -2.98
CA TYR A 67 10.77 -4.94 -4.29
C TYR A 67 10.94 -3.73 -5.20
N PHE A 68 9.95 -2.84 -5.27
CA PHE A 68 10.05 -1.60 -6.05
C PHE A 68 11.22 -0.73 -5.58
N LEU A 69 11.35 -0.50 -4.27
CA LEU A 69 12.44 0.29 -3.65
C LEU A 69 13.81 -0.31 -3.94
N SER A 70 13.95 -1.65 -3.80
CA SER A 70 15.20 -2.36 -4.04
C SER A 70 15.68 -2.28 -5.50
N LYS A 71 14.74 -2.09 -6.44
CA LYS A 71 15.02 -1.88 -7.86
C LYS A 71 15.20 -0.42 -8.23
N LEU A 72 14.67 0.50 -7.45
CA LEU A 72 14.82 1.94 -7.69
C LEU A 72 16.26 2.40 -7.49
N ASN A 73 16.92 1.89 -6.46
CA ASN A 73 18.35 2.07 -6.23
C ASN A 73 18.92 0.86 -5.46
N SER A 74 19.93 0.22 -6.02
CA SER A 74 20.58 -0.96 -5.44
C SER A 74 21.40 -0.68 -4.17
N ASN A 75 21.77 0.59 -3.94
CA ASN A 75 22.53 1.03 -2.77
C ASN A 75 21.64 1.42 -1.58
N TRP A 76 20.33 1.39 -1.75
CA TRP A 76 19.41 1.63 -0.64
C TRP A 76 19.27 0.40 0.23
N ASN A 77 19.21 0.59 1.55
CA ASN A 77 18.96 -0.47 2.52
C ASN A 77 17.47 -0.49 2.87
N ILE A 78 16.77 -1.54 2.51
CA ILE A 78 15.35 -1.70 2.76
C ILE A 78 15.13 -2.70 3.90
N THR A 79 14.38 -2.29 4.92
CA THR A 79 13.88 -3.17 5.98
C THR A 79 12.37 -3.29 5.82
N GLY A 80 11.85 -4.46 5.54
CA GLY A 80 10.42 -4.76 5.58
C GLY A 80 10.04 -5.35 6.94
N VAL A 81 8.94 -4.88 7.53
CA VAL A 81 8.42 -5.45 8.77
C VAL A 81 6.93 -5.75 8.63
N ASP A 82 6.49 -6.87 9.21
CA ASP A 82 5.08 -7.27 9.25
C ASP A 82 4.88 -8.19 10.47
N VAL A 83 3.64 -8.26 10.97
CA VAL A 83 3.30 -9.18 12.07
C VAL A 83 3.09 -10.62 11.59
N LYS A 84 2.87 -10.83 10.28
CA LYS A 84 2.57 -12.14 9.68
C LYS A 84 3.86 -12.86 9.32
N GLU A 85 4.29 -13.81 10.18
CA GLU A 85 5.52 -14.59 10.01
C GLU A 85 5.61 -15.28 8.65
N GLU A 86 4.51 -15.89 8.16
CA GLU A 86 4.44 -16.54 6.85
C GLU A 86 4.80 -15.58 5.69
N GLN A 87 4.35 -14.32 5.76
CA GLN A 87 4.65 -13.33 4.72
C GLN A 87 6.10 -12.87 4.76
N ILE A 88 6.66 -12.72 5.97
CA ILE A 88 8.06 -12.37 6.17
C ILE A 88 8.99 -13.48 5.65
N GLU A 89 8.69 -14.74 5.97
CA GLU A 89 9.44 -15.89 5.47
C GLU A 89 9.38 -15.96 3.93
N ASP A 90 8.20 -15.81 3.35
CA ASP A 90 8.00 -15.77 1.89
C ASP A 90 8.79 -14.63 1.22
N CYS A 91 8.84 -13.45 1.84
CA CYS A 91 9.63 -12.33 1.34
C CYS A 91 11.13 -12.63 1.38
N ASN A 92 11.66 -13.11 2.51
CA ASN A 92 13.06 -13.47 2.64
C ASN A 92 13.48 -14.55 1.62
N ASN A 93 12.64 -15.58 1.45
CA ASN A 93 12.88 -16.64 0.46
C ASN A 93 12.88 -16.10 -0.97
N PHE A 94 11.90 -15.26 -1.33
CA PHE A 94 11.82 -14.66 -2.65
C PHE A 94 13.04 -13.76 -2.95
N PHE A 95 13.41 -12.86 -2.05
CA PHE A 95 14.54 -11.94 -2.25
C PHE A 95 15.86 -12.70 -2.34
N LYS A 96 16.05 -13.78 -1.56
CA LYS A 96 17.19 -14.70 -1.68
C LYS A 96 17.24 -15.36 -3.05
N GLN A 97 16.09 -15.88 -3.55
CA GLN A 97 16.02 -16.55 -4.86
C GLN A 97 16.36 -15.62 -6.03
N ILE A 98 15.95 -14.35 -5.95
CA ILE A 98 16.26 -13.36 -6.98
C ILE A 98 17.61 -12.66 -6.78
N LYS A 99 18.39 -13.09 -5.77
CA LYS A 99 19.70 -12.53 -5.41
C LYS A 99 19.65 -11.00 -5.14
N GLN A 100 18.56 -10.54 -4.53
CA GLN A 100 18.39 -9.14 -4.15
C GLN A 100 18.83 -9.01 -2.68
N THR A 101 20.01 -8.43 -2.45
CA THR A 101 20.67 -8.41 -1.12
C THR A 101 20.44 -7.14 -0.32
N ASN A 102 19.87 -6.11 -0.93
CA ASN A 102 19.66 -4.80 -0.30
C ASN A 102 18.28 -4.65 0.38
N ALA A 103 17.59 -5.78 0.62
CA ALA A 103 16.37 -5.80 1.41
C ALA A 103 16.35 -6.99 2.36
N SER A 104 15.86 -6.78 3.57
CA SER A 104 15.69 -7.80 4.61
C SER A 104 14.33 -7.64 5.27
N PHE A 105 13.76 -8.75 5.77
CA PHE A 105 12.42 -8.75 6.35
C PHE A 105 12.44 -9.35 7.74
N ARG A 106 11.66 -8.77 8.68
CA ARG A 106 11.58 -9.18 10.08
C ARG A 106 10.13 -9.19 10.54
N VAL A 107 9.82 -10.14 11.44
CA VAL A 107 8.52 -10.15 12.12
C VAL A 107 8.58 -9.11 13.23
N GLU A 108 7.71 -8.10 13.14
CA GLU A 108 7.67 -7.00 14.11
C GLU A 108 6.26 -6.45 14.25
N ASP A 109 5.90 -6.02 15.45
CA ASP A 109 4.69 -5.28 15.74
C ASP A 109 4.99 -3.77 15.79
N LEU A 110 4.33 -2.99 14.94
CA LEU A 110 4.55 -1.55 14.84
C LEU A 110 4.20 -0.79 16.13
N THR A 111 3.32 -1.35 16.98
CA THR A 111 2.95 -0.74 18.26
C THR A 111 4.09 -0.77 19.28
N THR A 112 4.96 -1.77 19.18
CA THR A 112 6.13 -1.95 20.05
C THR A 112 7.45 -1.76 19.33
N TYR A 113 7.42 -1.53 18.01
CA TYR A 113 8.60 -1.44 17.17
C TYR A 113 9.60 -0.40 17.67
N ARG A 114 10.85 -0.84 17.82
CA ARG A 114 11.99 0.00 18.17
C ARG A 114 13.13 -0.35 17.22
N SER A 115 13.59 0.62 16.45
CA SER A 115 14.68 0.41 15.52
C SER A 115 16.00 0.92 16.07
N GLU A 116 17.03 0.10 15.97
CA GLU A 116 18.43 0.54 16.20
C GLU A 116 18.93 1.36 15.01
N THR A 117 18.35 1.16 13.82
CA THR A 117 18.67 1.91 12.60
C THR A 117 17.71 3.08 12.45
N THR A 118 18.23 4.25 12.08
CA THR A 118 17.40 5.38 11.71
C THR A 118 17.15 5.42 10.20
N TYR A 119 15.91 5.78 9.83
CA TYR A 119 15.44 5.75 8.46
C TYR A 119 15.35 7.15 7.84
N ASP A 120 15.65 7.23 6.55
CA ASP A 120 15.44 8.42 5.73
C ASP A 120 13.99 8.50 5.23
N LEU A 121 13.37 7.31 5.02
CA LEU A 121 11.98 7.14 4.60
C LEU A 121 11.35 5.97 5.35
N ILE A 122 10.14 6.18 5.84
CA ILE A 122 9.24 5.10 6.28
C ILE A 122 8.04 5.13 5.34
N ILE A 123 7.65 3.99 4.79
CA ILE A 123 6.40 3.84 4.04
C ILE A 123 5.46 2.93 4.82
N SER A 124 4.15 3.26 4.80
CA SER A 124 3.09 2.44 5.39
C SER A 124 1.88 2.51 4.47
N VAL A 125 1.51 1.38 3.87
CA VAL A 125 0.48 1.32 2.83
C VAL A 125 -0.57 0.30 3.18
N ASP A 126 -1.80 0.76 3.42
CA ASP A 126 -2.95 -0.03 3.87
C ASP A 126 -2.63 -0.84 5.14
N VAL A 127 -2.16 -0.13 6.18
CA VAL A 127 -1.76 -0.71 7.46
C VAL A 127 -2.41 0.03 8.63
N MET A 128 -2.42 1.38 8.57
CA MET A 128 -2.82 2.19 9.73
C MET A 128 -4.31 2.05 10.07
N GLU A 129 -5.14 1.69 9.11
CA GLU A 129 -6.56 1.38 9.31
C GLU A 129 -6.80 0.11 10.14
N HIS A 130 -5.80 -0.75 10.28
CA HIS A 130 -5.86 -2.00 11.05
C HIS A 130 -5.33 -1.84 12.49
N ILE A 131 -4.74 -0.69 12.84
CA ILE A 131 -4.06 -0.49 14.12
C ILE A 131 -4.85 0.51 14.98
N LEU A 132 -5.31 0.05 16.16
CA LEU A 132 -6.06 0.90 17.09
C LEU A 132 -5.18 1.98 17.70
N GLU A 133 -3.97 1.61 18.13
CA GLU A 133 -2.97 2.49 18.77
C GLU A 133 -2.11 3.26 17.75
N ASP A 134 -2.74 3.83 16.72
CA ASP A 134 -2.07 4.50 15.61
C ASP A 134 -1.13 5.64 16.04
N VAL A 135 -1.50 6.43 17.05
CA VAL A 135 -0.64 7.50 17.60
C VAL A 135 0.64 6.93 18.21
N THR A 136 0.58 5.74 18.83
CA THR A 136 1.76 5.04 19.33
C THR A 136 2.68 4.64 18.17
N VAL A 137 2.12 4.12 17.08
CA VAL A 137 2.88 3.79 15.88
C VAL A 137 3.51 5.04 15.26
N PHE A 138 2.78 6.16 15.19
CA PHE A 138 3.34 7.43 14.70
C PHE A 138 4.51 7.92 15.55
N LYS A 139 4.45 7.78 16.88
CA LYS A 139 5.58 8.09 17.77
C LYS A 139 6.77 7.17 17.51
N ASN A 140 6.52 5.86 17.29
CA ASN A 140 7.56 4.89 16.96
C ASN A 140 8.21 5.21 15.61
N PHE A 141 7.42 5.62 14.61
CA PHE A 141 7.94 6.09 13.32
C PHE A 141 8.80 7.35 13.50
N LEU A 142 8.32 8.34 14.26
CA LEU A 142 9.08 9.55 14.53
C LEU A 142 10.42 9.25 15.20
N ALA A 143 10.41 8.36 16.22
CA ALA A 143 11.64 7.94 16.91
C ALA A 143 12.63 7.28 15.96
N SER A 144 12.13 6.46 15.02
CA SER A 144 12.93 5.71 14.05
C SER A 144 13.40 6.53 12.84
N LEU A 145 12.90 7.75 12.64
CA LEU A 145 13.33 8.63 11.55
C LEU A 145 14.61 9.41 11.91
N LYS A 146 15.45 9.62 10.91
CA LYS A 146 16.51 10.65 10.94
C LYS A 146 15.88 12.04 10.97
N GLN A 147 16.64 13.04 11.43
CA GLN A 147 16.24 14.45 11.27
C GLN A 147 16.06 14.78 9.79
N GLY A 148 14.90 15.38 9.45
CA GLY A 148 14.50 15.62 8.05
C GLY A 148 14.03 14.38 7.29
N GLY A 149 13.95 13.24 7.95
CA GLY A 149 13.34 12.02 7.40
C GLY A 149 11.83 12.16 7.24
N MET A 150 11.23 11.32 6.38
CA MET A 150 9.83 11.41 5.99
C MET A 150 9.09 10.08 6.22
N VAL A 151 7.86 10.16 6.73
CA VAL A 151 6.88 9.08 6.63
C VAL A 151 5.97 9.33 5.43
N LEU A 152 5.71 8.30 4.65
CA LEU A 152 4.72 8.27 3.58
C LEU A 152 3.65 7.23 3.94
N ILE A 153 2.43 7.68 4.17
CA ILE A 153 1.27 6.82 4.49
C ILE A 153 0.30 6.84 3.32
N SER A 154 -0.21 5.67 2.95
CA SER A 154 -1.37 5.50 2.09
C SER A 154 -2.41 4.69 2.85
N THR A 155 -3.62 5.22 3.01
CA THR A 155 -4.69 4.62 3.82
C THR A 155 -6.05 5.02 3.25
N PRO A 156 -7.14 4.29 3.52
CA PRO A 156 -8.49 4.74 3.24
C PRO A 156 -8.80 6.10 3.88
N SER A 157 -9.69 6.86 3.24
CA SER A 157 -10.25 8.09 3.82
C SER A 157 -11.62 7.80 4.43
N ASP A 158 -12.05 8.69 5.32
CA ASP A 158 -13.40 8.74 5.90
C ASP A 158 -14.53 8.99 4.88
N GLN A 159 -14.18 9.32 3.63
CA GLN A 159 -15.14 9.59 2.54
C GLN A 159 -15.38 8.38 1.64
N GLY A 160 -14.83 7.23 1.97
CA GLY A 160 -14.95 6.01 1.22
C GLY A 160 -15.39 4.88 2.12
N GLY A 161 -16.69 4.64 2.24
CA GLY A 161 -17.09 3.26 2.42
C GLY A 161 -16.69 2.49 1.15
N SER A 162 -16.25 1.25 1.26
CA SER A 162 -16.28 0.36 0.10
C SER A 162 -17.73 0.41 -0.38
N ASP A 163 -17.99 0.85 -1.62
CA ASP A 163 -19.34 0.86 -2.24
C ASP A 163 -20.01 -0.55 -2.24
N VAL A 164 -19.52 -1.48 -1.46
CA VAL A 164 -20.00 -2.85 -1.24
C VAL A 164 -20.98 -2.92 -0.07
N HIS A 165 -21.23 -1.80 0.66
CA HIS A 165 -21.88 -1.80 1.97
C HIS A 165 -23.37 -1.48 2.01
N GLU A 166 -24.10 -1.38 0.89
CA GLU A 166 -25.51 -1.05 1.10
C GLU A 166 -26.39 -2.22 1.51
N ASP A 167 -26.01 -3.49 1.30
CA ASP A 167 -26.91 -4.62 1.62
C ASP A 167 -26.26 -5.95 2.10
N ASP A 168 -24.95 -6.06 2.26
CA ASP A 168 -24.32 -7.32 2.70
C ASP A 168 -23.62 -7.14 4.08
N HIS A 169 -24.14 -7.82 5.08
CA HIS A 169 -23.59 -7.90 6.43
C HIS A 169 -22.22 -8.61 6.53
N GLU A 170 -21.55 -8.89 5.42
CA GLU A 170 -20.19 -9.45 5.36
C GLU A 170 -19.25 -8.45 4.68
N SER A 171 -18.73 -7.54 5.46
CA SER A 171 -17.72 -6.57 5.07
C SER A 171 -16.42 -7.26 4.64
N PHE A 172 -15.85 -6.84 3.51
CA PHE A 172 -14.43 -7.06 3.18
C PHE A 172 -13.46 -6.41 4.22
N ILE A 173 -13.99 -5.80 5.26
CA ILE A 173 -13.35 -4.85 6.18
C ILE A 173 -13.34 -5.37 7.62
N ASP A 174 -13.70 -6.62 7.89
CA ASP A 174 -13.71 -7.18 9.26
C ASP A 174 -12.35 -7.07 10.00
N GLU A 175 -11.26 -6.81 9.28
CA GLU A 175 -9.94 -6.56 9.86
C GLU A 175 -9.67 -5.06 10.11
N HIS A 176 -10.54 -4.13 9.65
CA HIS A 176 -10.36 -2.70 9.89
C HIS A 176 -10.90 -2.29 11.25
N VAL A 177 -10.10 -1.59 12.04
CA VAL A 177 -10.55 -0.98 13.30
C VAL A 177 -11.18 0.40 13.09
N ARG A 178 -11.12 0.91 11.83
CA ARG A 178 -11.72 2.19 11.39
C ARG A 178 -11.98 2.18 9.89
N ASP A 179 -13.00 2.93 9.44
CA ASP A 179 -13.35 3.05 8.01
C ASP A 179 -12.32 3.83 7.20
N GLY A 180 -11.44 4.58 7.85
CA GLY A 180 -10.42 5.43 7.27
C GLY A 180 -10.17 6.68 8.11
N TYR A 181 -9.43 7.64 7.56
CA TYR A 181 -9.11 8.91 8.23
C TYR A 181 -9.64 10.11 7.45
N SER A 182 -10.08 11.14 8.18
CA SER A 182 -10.14 12.48 7.59
C SER A 182 -8.73 13.09 7.50
N ILE A 183 -8.55 14.06 6.58
CA ILE A 183 -7.27 14.79 6.49
C ILE A 183 -6.94 15.48 7.80
N ALA A 184 -7.93 16.12 8.44
CA ALA A 184 -7.74 16.82 9.70
C ALA A 184 -7.30 15.86 10.80
N GLU A 185 -8.01 14.74 10.96
CA GLU A 185 -7.72 13.74 11.98
C GLU A 185 -6.30 13.20 11.89
N ILE A 186 -5.89 12.70 10.71
CA ILE A 186 -4.56 12.10 10.55
C ILE A 186 -3.44 13.13 10.73
N GLN A 187 -3.66 14.38 10.29
CA GLN A 187 -2.70 15.45 10.49
C GLN A 187 -2.57 15.83 11.96
N ASP A 188 -3.65 15.90 12.70
CA ASP A 188 -3.64 16.21 14.14
C ASP A 188 -3.00 15.08 14.95
N LYS A 189 -3.27 13.82 14.62
CA LYS A 189 -2.58 12.66 15.22
C LYS A 189 -1.07 12.68 14.96
N LEU A 190 -0.64 12.97 13.73
CA LEU A 190 0.78 13.08 13.39
C LEU A 190 1.45 14.25 14.11
N LYS A 191 0.81 15.41 14.19
CA LYS A 191 1.32 16.56 14.98
C LYS A 191 1.40 16.21 16.46
N SER A 192 0.39 15.56 17.03
CA SER A 192 0.41 15.10 18.42
C SER A 192 1.51 14.08 18.71
N ALA A 193 1.89 13.29 17.72
CA ALA A 193 3.04 12.40 17.80
C ALA A 193 4.39 13.12 17.72
N GLY A 194 4.42 14.40 17.30
CA GLY A 194 5.61 15.27 17.27
C GLY A 194 6.18 15.54 15.88
N PHE A 195 5.48 15.19 14.78
CA PHE A 195 5.94 15.54 13.44
C PHE A 195 5.89 17.06 13.21
N SER A 196 6.97 17.62 12.64
CA SER A 196 7.14 19.07 12.46
C SER A 196 6.29 19.61 11.31
N LYS A 197 6.07 18.80 10.26
CA LYS A 197 5.32 19.17 9.05
C LYS A 197 4.50 17.99 8.58
N THR A 198 3.27 18.26 8.13
CA THR A 198 2.39 17.27 7.53
C THR A 198 1.77 17.79 6.25
N GLU A 199 1.67 16.92 5.24
CA GLU A 199 0.95 17.17 3.99
C GLU A 199 0.03 15.98 3.74
N ALA A 200 -1.24 16.23 3.47
CA ALA A 200 -2.22 15.18 3.14
C ALA A 200 -3.04 15.60 1.93
N ARG A 201 -3.38 14.61 1.10
CA ARG A 201 -4.25 14.83 -0.06
C ARG A 201 -5.11 13.60 -0.30
N TYR A 202 -6.30 13.83 -0.82
CA TYR A 202 -7.14 12.75 -1.31
C TYR A 202 -6.57 12.14 -2.60
N ASN A 203 -6.74 10.84 -2.75
CA ASN A 203 -6.66 10.08 -3.98
C ASN A 203 -7.97 9.31 -4.19
N TYR A 204 -8.11 8.60 -5.31
CA TYR A 204 -9.38 8.00 -5.69
C TYR A 204 -10.50 9.04 -5.68
N GLY A 205 -10.28 10.19 -6.32
CA GLY A 205 -11.32 11.16 -6.63
C GLY A 205 -12.31 10.60 -7.66
N ILE A 206 -13.06 11.46 -8.35
CA ILE A 206 -14.06 11.01 -9.33
C ILE A 206 -13.47 10.07 -10.39
N PRO A 207 -12.33 10.40 -11.06
CA PRO A 207 -11.73 9.49 -12.04
C PRO A 207 -11.30 8.16 -11.43
N GLY A 208 -10.65 8.19 -10.26
CA GLY A 208 -10.18 7.01 -9.57
C GLY A 208 -11.30 6.09 -9.11
N LYS A 209 -12.41 6.65 -8.60
CA LYS A 209 -13.61 5.89 -8.24
C LYS A 209 -14.21 5.17 -9.44
N ILE A 210 -14.33 5.85 -10.59
CA ILE A 210 -14.84 5.23 -11.83
C ILE A 210 -13.90 4.13 -12.28
N SER A 211 -12.59 4.40 -12.31
CA SER A 211 -11.58 3.40 -12.68
C SER A 211 -11.66 2.17 -11.78
N TRP A 212 -11.76 2.35 -10.47
CA TRP A 212 -11.85 1.25 -9.51
C TRP A 212 -13.13 0.41 -9.71
N ARG A 213 -14.26 1.06 -9.97
CA ARG A 213 -15.52 0.34 -10.29
C ARG A 213 -15.36 -0.52 -11.53
N LEU A 214 -14.76 0.01 -12.59
CA LEU A 214 -14.54 -0.72 -13.83
C LEU A 214 -13.49 -1.84 -13.68
N SER A 215 -12.36 -1.56 -13.03
CA SER A 215 -11.24 -2.50 -12.97
C SER A 215 -11.35 -3.55 -11.86
N MET A 216 -12.12 -3.27 -10.80
CA MET A 216 -12.17 -4.13 -9.60
C MET A 216 -13.60 -4.51 -9.24
N LYS A 217 -14.48 -3.54 -8.94
CA LYS A 217 -15.82 -3.83 -8.41
C LYS A 217 -16.64 -4.71 -9.36
N PHE A 218 -16.84 -4.30 -10.61
CA PHE A 218 -17.64 -5.05 -11.56
C PHE A 218 -17.09 -6.45 -11.84
N PRO A 219 -15.78 -6.66 -12.09
CA PRO A 219 -15.20 -7.98 -12.20
C PRO A 219 -15.45 -8.87 -10.98
N ILE A 220 -15.29 -8.36 -9.76
CA ILE A 220 -15.52 -9.11 -8.52
C ILE A 220 -17.00 -9.52 -8.42
N VAL A 221 -17.93 -8.58 -8.64
CA VAL A 221 -19.37 -8.86 -8.61
C VAL A 221 -19.74 -9.94 -9.65
N LEU A 222 -19.23 -9.82 -10.88
CA LEU A 222 -19.48 -10.81 -11.93
C LEU A 222 -18.95 -12.20 -11.54
N LEU A 223 -17.77 -12.28 -10.98
CA LEU A 223 -17.18 -13.55 -10.54
C LEU A 223 -17.92 -14.18 -9.36
N ASN A 224 -18.49 -13.36 -8.47
CA ASN A 224 -19.34 -13.85 -7.38
C ASN A 224 -20.65 -14.46 -7.90
N VAL A 225 -21.18 -13.92 -9.00
CA VAL A 225 -22.38 -14.50 -9.65
C VAL A 225 -22.07 -15.85 -10.30
N SER A 226 -20.97 -15.94 -11.06
CA SER A 226 -20.55 -17.19 -11.69
C SER A 226 -19.08 -17.22 -12.05
N ARG A 227 -18.40 -18.33 -11.72
CA ARG A 227 -17.01 -18.58 -12.15
C ARG A 227 -16.84 -18.63 -13.67
N LEU A 228 -17.91 -18.82 -14.44
CA LEU A 228 -17.87 -18.78 -15.92
C LEU A 228 -17.44 -17.39 -16.43
N PHE A 229 -17.65 -16.33 -15.65
CA PHE A 229 -17.16 -14.99 -16.01
C PHE A 229 -15.63 -14.90 -16.13
N PHE A 230 -14.84 -15.84 -15.57
CA PHE A 230 -13.40 -15.90 -15.85
C PHE A 230 -13.08 -15.99 -17.35
N ILE A 231 -13.95 -16.60 -18.15
CA ILE A 231 -13.76 -16.72 -19.62
C ILE A 231 -13.97 -15.36 -20.30
N ILE A 232 -14.88 -14.54 -19.78
CA ILE A 232 -15.26 -13.24 -20.36
C ILE A 232 -14.33 -12.12 -19.89
N LEU A 233 -13.71 -12.26 -18.71
CA LEU A 233 -12.85 -11.21 -18.13
C LEU A 233 -11.73 -10.72 -19.06
N PRO A 234 -11.01 -11.57 -19.81
CA PRO A 234 -9.98 -11.08 -20.73
C PRO A 234 -10.53 -10.10 -21.78
N LEU A 235 -11.70 -10.44 -22.37
CA LEU A 235 -12.37 -9.57 -23.34
C LEU A 235 -12.87 -8.28 -22.68
N TYR A 236 -13.44 -8.38 -21.49
CA TYR A 236 -13.87 -7.23 -20.68
C TYR A 236 -12.71 -6.26 -20.43
N TYR A 237 -11.54 -6.78 -20.02
CA TYR A 237 -10.37 -5.93 -19.74
C TYR A 237 -9.76 -5.35 -21.01
N ILE A 238 -9.77 -6.04 -22.14
CA ILE A 238 -9.32 -5.47 -23.43
C ILE A 238 -10.09 -4.19 -23.73
N VAL A 239 -11.40 -4.15 -23.45
CA VAL A 239 -12.24 -2.98 -23.71
C VAL A 239 -12.10 -1.92 -22.61
N THR A 240 -12.18 -2.31 -21.34
CA THR A 240 -12.31 -1.35 -20.22
C THR A 240 -10.97 -0.83 -19.73
N PHE A 241 -9.90 -1.60 -19.87
CA PHE A 241 -8.61 -1.28 -19.27
C PHE A 241 -7.95 -0.01 -19.85
N PRO A 242 -8.01 0.29 -21.16
CA PRO A 242 -7.49 1.56 -21.69
C PRO A 242 -8.16 2.78 -21.04
N PHE A 243 -9.48 2.70 -20.78
CA PHE A 243 -10.20 3.76 -20.08
C PHE A 243 -9.78 3.85 -18.61
N CYS A 244 -9.59 2.72 -17.94
CA CYS A 244 -9.08 2.68 -16.58
C CYS A 244 -7.69 3.33 -16.47
N LEU A 245 -6.79 3.07 -17.42
CA LEU A 245 -5.46 3.70 -17.46
C LEU A 245 -5.56 5.22 -17.60
N LEU A 246 -6.41 5.71 -18.51
CA LEU A 246 -6.65 7.15 -18.68
C LEU A 246 -7.21 7.77 -17.39
N LEU A 247 -8.21 7.14 -16.79
CA LEU A 247 -8.81 7.61 -15.54
C LEU A 247 -7.81 7.61 -14.38
N ASN A 248 -6.97 6.58 -14.27
CA ASN A 248 -5.90 6.52 -13.28
C ASN A 248 -4.87 7.64 -13.49
N TYR A 249 -4.50 7.94 -14.73
CA TYR A 249 -3.60 9.03 -15.06
C TYR A 249 -4.21 10.40 -14.70
N LEU A 250 -5.49 10.59 -14.98
CA LEU A 250 -6.21 11.81 -14.60
C LEU A 250 -6.28 11.95 -13.08
N ASP A 251 -6.61 10.89 -12.35
CA ASP A 251 -6.64 10.89 -10.89
C ASP A 251 -5.27 11.26 -10.30
N LEU A 252 -4.21 10.64 -10.82
CA LEU A 252 -2.84 10.91 -10.39
C LEU A 252 -2.39 12.36 -10.64
N SER A 253 -2.96 13.02 -11.64
CA SER A 253 -2.56 14.35 -12.10
C SER A 253 -3.37 15.48 -11.45
N LEU A 254 -4.60 15.19 -11.06
CA LEU A 254 -5.52 16.16 -10.47
C LEU A 254 -5.35 16.27 -8.96
N ASN A 255 -5.73 17.44 -8.42
CA ASN A 255 -5.93 17.63 -6.97
C ASN A 255 -7.39 17.44 -6.64
N HIS A 256 -7.69 16.52 -5.75
CA HIS A 256 -9.05 16.16 -5.38
C HIS A 256 -9.47 16.87 -4.08
N LYS A 257 -10.67 17.44 -4.06
CA LYS A 257 -11.31 17.99 -2.84
C LYS A 257 -11.90 16.88 -1.97
N SER A 258 -12.16 15.72 -2.57
CA SER A 258 -12.69 14.53 -1.91
C SER A 258 -12.20 13.27 -2.63
N GLY A 259 -12.10 12.15 -1.91
CA GLY A 259 -11.66 10.87 -2.48
C GLY A 259 -11.69 9.77 -1.43
N THR A 260 -11.71 8.52 -1.86
CA THR A 260 -11.85 7.36 -0.96
C THR A 260 -10.53 6.88 -0.35
N GLY A 261 -9.40 7.50 -0.71
CA GLY A 261 -8.11 7.22 -0.13
C GLY A 261 -7.33 8.49 0.18
N LEU A 262 -6.28 8.35 0.97
CA LEU A 262 -5.35 9.40 1.37
C LEU A 262 -3.92 9.03 1.02
N ILE A 263 -3.15 10.05 0.60
CA ILE A 263 -1.70 10.03 0.63
C ILE A 263 -1.24 11.11 1.60
N VAL A 264 -0.50 10.69 2.62
CA VAL A 264 -0.04 11.55 3.70
C VAL A 264 1.48 11.50 3.79
N LYS A 265 2.10 12.64 3.96
CA LYS A 265 3.54 12.79 4.21
C LYS A 265 3.72 13.53 5.52
N ALA A 266 4.65 13.07 6.35
CA ALA A 266 5.01 13.74 7.58
C ALA A 266 6.54 13.72 7.76
N TRP A 267 7.11 14.82 8.27
CA TRP A 267 8.55 15.00 8.43
C TRP A 267 8.91 15.22 9.90
N LYS A 268 10.05 14.62 10.29
CA LYS A 268 10.67 14.83 11.59
C LYS A 268 11.36 16.17 11.66
#